data_4511b731b340266f8b6fc89f923f6da4
#
_entry.id   4511b731b340266f8b6fc89f923f6da4
#
_cell.length_a   1.000
_cell.length_b   1.000
_cell.length_c   1.000
_cell.angle_alpha   90.00
_cell.angle_beta   90.00
_cell.angle_gamma   90.00
#
_symmetry.space_group_name_H-M   'P 1'
#
loop_
_entity.id
_entity.type
_entity.pdbx_description
1 polymer ?
#
loop_
_entity_poly.entity_id
_entity_poly.type
_entity_poly.pdbx_seq_one_letter_code
_entity_poly.pdbx_strand_id
1 'polypeptide(L)'
;MVTTTSHTPPDSEGQSDVRGAGPGTRPGRLIQNEATTEIPVHLLFRDDPDPVRVPLGPAVVARRQDTGERPRPRRPVPVRRRPQVEIDPDLVERPARVLPGAAGLLAGACGVTGALATTWWAGLLPSLATQTLGLPASTGAGPGPAQWAAYAGAGLLGVFGFGGLARGRTGRAWVLGLFGRYRGTVRRTGLLWVNPLVPRRRVDVRLRHWRSEAMPAADPDGMALRVTVLVVWRVRDTARALLGIDDHETYLRECVEAALARVPVEPTGGTRGGTTAAGDALTRLVAQEAAPVGVEVFSVQPVRVEYAPEVAAAVHRRRIAALDAKQRAALLSGVVDSVEDTVTRLTVRGLVELDDYERKVLVRDLTVAFCSGRGEPV
;
A
#
# COMPACT_ATOMS: atom_id res chain seq x y z
N MET A 1 -27.18 27.65 -30.95
CA MET A 1 -27.41 28.96 -30.35
C MET A 1 -26.50 29.05 -29.13
N VAL A 2 -25.47 29.85 -29.27
CA VAL A 2 -24.35 30.03 -28.37
C VAL A 2 -24.74 31.07 -27.33
N THR A 3 -24.41 30.88 -26.06
CA THR A 3 -24.24 31.99 -25.15
C THR A 3 -23.13 31.68 -24.13
N THR A 4 -22.03 32.28 -24.39
CA THR A 4 -20.83 32.43 -23.52
C THR A 4 -21.14 33.53 -22.50
N THR A 5 -20.87 33.31 -21.22
CA THR A 5 -20.85 34.38 -20.21
C THR A 5 -19.55 34.33 -19.45
N SER A 6 -18.69 35.29 -19.75
CA SER A 6 -17.50 35.66 -19.04
C SER A 6 -17.85 36.48 -17.78
N HIS A 7 -17.25 36.15 -16.64
CA HIS A 7 -17.30 37.01 -15.44
C HIS A 7 -15.90 37.43 -15.03
N THR A 8 -15.64 38.72 -15.16
CA THR A 8 -14.49 39.48 -14.66
C THR A 8 -14.76 39.89 -13.19
N PRO A 9 -13.78 39.90 -12.30
CA PRO A 9 -13.93 40.44 -10.95
C PRO A 9 -13.69 41.95 -10.92
N PRO A 10 -14.29 42.71 -10.00
CA PRO A 10 -14.03 44.13 -9.85
C PRO A 10 -12.96 44.42 -8.81
N ASP A 11 -12.11 45.39 -9.17
CA ASP A 11 -11.25 46.17 -8.30
C ASP A 11 -12.08 47.04 -7.36
N SER A 12 -11.61 47.24 -6.14
CA SER A 12 -11.96 48.43 -5.36
C SER A 12 -10.79 48.84 -4.44
N GLU A 13 -10.21 49.96 -4.84
CA GLU A 13 -9.41 50.85 -4.02
C GLU A 13 -10.22 51.40 -2.82
N GLY A 14 -9.56 51.63 -1.72
CA GLY A 14 -10.14 52.29 -0.55
C GLY A 14 -9.06 52.71 0.45
N GLN A 15 -8.47 53.83 0.16
CA GLN A 15 -7.53 54.60 0.96
C GLN A 15 -8.24 55.29 2.12
N SER A 16 -7.71 55.20 3.35
CA SER A 16 -7.81 56.29 4.34
C SER A 16 -6.78 56.13 5.46
N ASP A 17 -6.00 57.19 5.57
CA ASP A 17 -5.13 57.58 6.66
C ASP A 17 -5.78 57.57 8.05
N VAL A 18 -4.95 57.33 9.12
CA VAL A 18 -4.79 58.18 10.29
C VAL A 18 -3.65 57.66 11.20
N ARG A 19 -2.61 58.48 11.32
CA ARG A 19 -1.71 58.82 12.43
C ARG A 19 -1.72 58.02 13.74
N GLY A 20 -0.49 57.74 14.23
CA GLY A 20 -0.19 57.82 15.65
C GLY A 20 0.93 56.95 16.19
N ALA A 21 2.10 57.57 16.36
CA ALA A 21 3.04 57.48 17.47
C ALA A 21 3.75 56.16 17.83
N GLY A 22 5.09 56.21 17.74
CA GLY A 22 6.01 55.72 18.76
C GLY A 22 6.96 54.58 18.36
N PRO A 23 8.25 54.72 18.61
CA PRO A 23 9.30 53.85 18.05
C PRO A 23 9.57 52.65 18.93
N GLY A 24 9.38 51.47 18.39
CA GLY A 24 9.83 50.22 18.96
C GLY A 24 10.83 49.54 18.03
N THR A 25 12.08 49.75 18.29
CA THR A 25 13.24 49.16 17.63
C THR A 25 13.18 47.63 17.68
N ARG A 26 12.89 46.98 16.58
CA ARG A 26 13.17 45.55 16.40
C ARG A 26 14.53 45.40 15.76
N PRO A 27 15.50 44.70 16.38
CA PRO A 27 16.79 44.44 15.74
C PRO A 27 16.57 43.52 14.57
N GLY A 28 17.02 43.96 13.39
CA GLY A 28 17.14 43.12 12.19
C GLY A 28 18.03 41.95 12.50
N ARG A 29 17.52 40.74 12.28
CA ARG A 29 18.31 39.53 12.24
C ARG A 29 19.14 39.59 10.98
N LEU A 30 20.35 40.12 11.09
CA LEU A 30 21.44 39.93 10.16
C LEU A 30 21.75 38.41 10.16
N ILE A 31 21.55 37.78 9.02
CA ILE A 31 22.09 36.44 8.71
C ILE A 31 23.60 36.64 8.53
N GLN A 32 24.34 36.62 9.63
CA GLN A 32 25.78 36.37 9.66
C GLN A 32 25.98 34.87 9.74
N ASN A 33 26.19 34.22 8.64
CA ASN A 33 26.82 32.92 8.58
C ASN A 33 27.50 32.70 7.23
N GLU A 34 28.53 33.49 7.02
CA GLU A 34 29.70 33.05 6.26
C GLU A 34 30.92 33.22 7.18
N ALA A 35 30.97 32.42 8.23
CA ALA A 35 32.23 32.14 8.87
C ALA A 35 32.95 31.15 7.95
N THR A 36 33.67 31.67 6.98
CA THR A 36 34.80 30.99 6.38
C THR A 36 35.70 30.60 7.54
N THR A 37 35.66 29.33 7.92
CA THR A 37 36.57 28.78 8.91
C THR A 37 37.91 28.67 8.20
N GLU A 38 38.71 29.75 8.26
CA GLU A 38 40.11 29.69 7.93
C GLU A 38 40.72 28.66 8.86
N ILE A 39 41.06 27.48 8.31
CA ILE A 39 41.83 26.46 9.03
C ILE A 39 43.24 27.03 9.13
N PRO A 40 43.71 27.41 10.34
CA PRO A 40 45.03 28.00 10.47
C PRO A 40 46.07 26.93 10.11
N VAL A 41 46.82 27.20 9.06
CA VAL A 41 47.80 26.30 8.41
C VAL A 41 48.85 25.79 9.43
N HIS A 42 49.10 26.55 10.48
CA HIS A 42 50.02 26.14 11.57
C HIS A 42 49.55 24.95 12.40
N LEU A 43 48.27 24.57 12.29
CA LEU A 43 47.76 23.34 12.98
C LEU A 43 47.98 22.08 12.14
N LEU A 44 48.33 22.24 10.86
CA LEU A 44 48.64 21.10 9.96
C LEU A 44 50.09 20.63 10.06
N PHE A 45 50.96 21.47 10.63
CA PHE A 45 52.39 21.17 10.85
C PHE A 45 52.74 21.36 12.32
N ARG A 46 52.03 20.63 13.18
CA ARG A 46 52.40 20.54 14.57
C ARG A 46 53.49 19.48 14.66
N ASP A 47 54.75 19.92 14.83
CA ASP A 47 55.80 19.05 15.32
C ASP A 47 55.43 18.62 16.73
N ASP A 48 54.85 17.43 16.85
CA ASP A 48 54.57 16.83 18.14
C ASP A 48 55.91 16.52 18.82
N PRO A 49 56.15 17.08 20.02
CA PRO A 49 57.28 16.60 20.85
C PRO A 49 56.95 15.19 21.29
N ASP A 50 57.81 14.26 20.93
CA ASP A 50 57.96 12.87 21.33
C ASP A 50 56.69 12.14 21.84
N PRO A 51 56.24 11.09 21.13
CA PRO A 51 55.21 10.23 21.65
C PRO A 51 55.73 9.54 22.91
N VAL A 52 55.10 9.82 24.05
CA VAL A 52 55.23 9.03 25.27
C VAL A 52 55.08 7.57 24.86
N ARG A 53 56.18 6.83 24.89
CA ARG A 53 56.21 5.38 24.64
C ARG A 53 55.37 4.70 25.73
N VAL A 54 54.09 4.52 25.43
CA VAL A 54 53.28 3.54 26.14
C VAL A 54 53.86 2.18 25.77
N PRO A 55 54.34 1.38 26.74
CA PRO A 55 54.83 0.05 26.42
C PRO A 55 53.64 -0.78 25.89
N LEU A 56 53.62 -0.96 24.59
CA LEU A 56 52.78 -1.96 23.95
C LEU A 56 53.28 -3.31 24.45
N GLY A 57 52.55 -3.90 25.37
CA GLY A 57 52.76 -5.30 25.75
C GLY A 57 52.80 -6.15 24.48
N PRO A 58 53.60 -7.23 24.45
CA PRO A 58 53.77 -8.05 23.28
C PRO A 58 52.40 -8.48 22.78
N ALA A 59 52.09 -8.15 21.51
CA ALA A 59 50.92 -8.67 20.83
C ALA A 59 51.02 -10.19 20.85
N VAL A 60 50.27 -10.82 21.74
CA VAL A 60 50.13 -12.28 21.76
C VAL A 60 49.40 -12.63 20.48
N VAL A 61 50.16 -12.85 19.41
CA VAL A 61 49.65 -13.56 18.23
C VAL A 61 49.34 -14.96 18.76
N ALA A 62 48.08 -15.16 19.12
CA ALA A 62 47.60 -16.50 19.44
C ALA A 62 47.77 -17.35 18.17
N ARG A 63 48.92 -18.04 18.12
CA ARG A 63 49.19 -19.10 17.15
C ARG A 63 48.03 -20.09 17.32
N ARG A 64 47.07 -20.04 16.40
CA ARG A 64 45.96 -20.99 16.31
C ARG A 64 46.60 -22.35 16.15
N GLN A 65 46.77 -23.10 17.26
CA GLN A 65 47.06 -24.52 17.20
C GLN A 65 45.85 -25.14 16.48
N ASP A 66 46.12 -25.76 15.35
CA ASP A 66 45.20 -26.66 14.65
C ASP A 66 44.93 -27.86 15.59
N THR A 67 44.13 -27.66 16.59
CA THR A 67 43.39 -28.73 17.22
C THR A 67 42.25 -29.04 16.26
N GLY A 68 42.28 -30.21 15.66
CA GLY A 68 41.34 -30.71 14.67
C GLY A 68 39.92 -30.86 15.18
N GLU A 69 39.43 -29.86 15.87
CA GLU A 69 38.05 -29.72 16.31
C GLU A 69 37.22 -29.21 15.13
N ARG A 70 36.57 -30.15 14.45
CA ARG A 70 35.56 -29.84 13.43
C ARG A 70 34.61 -28.76 13.96
N PRO A 71 34.35 -27.65 13.22
CA PRO A 71 33.42 -26.63 13.67
C PRO A 71 32.07 -27.33 13.96
N ARG A 72 31.69 -27.33 15.23
CA ARG A 72 30.38 -27.81 15.63
C ARG A 72 29.37 -27.01 14.81
N PRO A 73 28.44 -27.65 14.09
CA PRO A 73 27.41 -26.95 13.38
C PRO A 73 26.71 -26.02 14.38
N ARG A 74 26.81 -24.71 14.14
CA ARG A 74 26.07 -23.72 14.94
C ARG A 74 24.61 -24.18 14.91
N ARG A 75 24.09 -24.63 16.06
CA ARG A 75 22.65 -24.87 16.18
C ARG A 75 21.96 -23.63 15.64
N PRO A 76 21.06 -23.79 14.66
CA PRO A 76 20.29 -22.65 14.16
C PRO A 76 19.64 -22.01 15.38
N VAL A 77 19.98 -20.75 15.63
CA VAL A 77 19.31 -19.95 16.66
C VAL A 77 17.82 -20.06 16.34
N PRO A 78 16.98 -20.54 17.25
CA PRO A 78 15.57 -20.64 16.98
C PRO A 78 15.09 -19.25 16.60
N VAL A 79 14.73 -19.07 15.35
CA VAL A 79 14.12 -17.83 14.87
C VAL A 79 12.91 -17.64 15.77
N ARG A 80 12.98 -16.68 16.70
CA ARG A 80 11.82 -16.30 17.51
C ARG A 80 10.71 -16.00 16.53
N ARG A 81 9.78 -16.94 16.40
CA ARG A 81 8.54 -16.68 15.68
C ARG A 81 7.95 -15.43 16.34
N ARG A 82 7.84 -14.35 15.57
CA ARG A 82 7.12 -13.18 16.06
C ARG A 82 5.76 -13.63 16.56
N PRO A 83 5.26 -13.08 17.68
CA PRO A 83 3.90 -13.34 18.09
C PRO A 83 3.01 -13.00 16.90
N GLN A 84 2.40 -14.02 16.31
CA GLN A 84 1.33 -13.81 15.33
C GLN A 84 0.22 -13.13 16.09
N VAL A 85 -0.42 -12.15 15.45
CA VAL A 85 -1.61 -11.50 16.01
C VAL A 85 -2.60 -12.61 16.34
N GLU A 86 -2.75 -12.90 17.63
CA GLU A 86 -3.60 -13.97 18.13
C GLU A 86 -5.00 -13.40 18.22
N ILE A 87 -5.73 -13.52 17.13
CA ILE A 87 -7.17 -13.22 17.12
C ILE A 87 -7.88 -14.41 17.73
N ASP A 88 -8.92 -14.12 18.52
CA ASP A 88 -9.75 -15.12 19.16
C ASP A 88 -10.05 -16.30 18.20
N PRO A 89 -9.58 -17.51 18.51
CA PRO A 89 -9.77 -18.68 17.65
C PRO A 89 -11.24 -19.02 17.43
N ASP A 90 -12.13 -18.64 18.36
CA ASP A 90 -13.56 -18.86 18.26
C ASP A 90 -14.26 -17.90 17.29
N LEU A 91 -13.56 -16.82 16.89
CA LEU A 91 -14.06 -15.85 15.93
C LEU A 91 -13.87 -16.37 14.49
N VAL A 92 -14.71 -17.31 14.10
CA VAL A 92 -14.75 -17.85 12.74
C VAL A 92 -16.11 -17.53 12.12
N GLU A 93 -16.11 -17.22 10.84
CA GLU A 93 -17.34 -16.95 10.10
C GLU A 93 -18.27 -18.16 10.13
N ARG A 94 -19.47 -17.96 10.66
CA ARG A 94 -20.54 -18.95 10.69
C ARG A 94 -21.75 -18.43 9.92
N PRO A 95 -22.46 -19.27 9.16
CA PRO A 95 -23.67 -18.86 8.47
C PRO A 95 -24.73 -18.43 9.47
N ALA A 96 -25.30 -17.26 9.30
CA ALA A 96 -26.41 -16.79 10.13
C ALA A 96 -27.70 -17.55 9.79
N ARG A 97 -28.52 -17.77 10.81
CA ARG A 97 -29.87 -18.31 10.62
C ARG A 97 -30.77 -17.20 10.09
N VAL A 98 -31.12 -17.28 8.82
CA VAL A 98 -32.03 -16.36 8.13
C VAL A 98 -33.19 -17.14 7.53
N LEU A 99 -34.38 -16.60 7.61
CA LEU A 99 -35.55 -17.16 6.96
C LEU A 99 -35.67 -16.64 5.51
N PRO A 100 -36.32 -17.40 4.64
CA PRO A 100 -36.63 -16.88 3.31
C PRO A 100 -37.53 -15.65 3.43
N GLY A 101 -37.33 -14.66 2.54
CA GLY A 101 -38.12 -13.42 2.59
C GLY A 101 -39.63 -13.60 2.49
N ALA A 102 -40.08 -14.72 1.86
CA ALA A 102 -41.48 -15.10 1.82
C ALA A 102 -42.10 -15.27 3.22
N ALA A 103 -41.36 -15.80 4.18
CA ALA A 103 -41.84 -15.93 5.55
C ALA A 103 -42.12 -14.57 6.20
N GLY A 104 -41.23 -13.59 5.98
CA GLY A 104 -41.42 -12.21 6.43
C GLY A 104 -42.62 -11.50 5.74
N LEU A 105 -42.76 -11.73 4.44
CA LEU A 105 -43.92 -11.20 3.69
C LEU A 105 -45.22 -11.79 4.17
N LEU A 106 -45.27 -13.13 4.40
CA LEU A 106 -46.47 -13.78 4.93
C LEU A 106 -46.82 -13.28 6.35
N ALA A 107 -45.81 -13.19 7.24
CA ALA A 107 -46.03 -12.65 8.58
C ALA A 107 -46.51 -11.19 8.54
N GLY A 108 -45.92 -10.36 7.67
CA GLY A 108 -46.34 -8.98 7.46
C GLY A 108 -47.76 -8.88 6.92
N ALA A 109 -48.09 -9.70 5.89
CA ALA A 109 -49.43 -9.77 5.31
C ALA A 109 -50.45 -10.25 6.32
N CYS A 110 -50.14 -11.26 7.13
CA CYS A 110 -51.01 -11.69 8.24
C CYS A 110 -51.24 -10.59 9.28
N GLY A 111 -50.21 -9.77 9.54
CA GLY A 111 -50.36 -8.60 10.41
C GLY A 111 -51.33 -7.57 9.84
N VAL A 112 -51.19 -7.23 8.57
CA VAL A 112 -52.07 -6.28 7.87
C VAL A 112 -53.51 -6.82 7.79
N THR A 113 -53.69 -8.06 7.33
CA THR A 113 -55.01 -8.68 7.28
C THR A 113 -55.66 -8.81 8.64
N GLY A 114 -54.86 -9.13 9.67
CA GLY A 114 -55.35 -9.15 11.07
C GLY A 114 -55.80 -7.75 11.53
N ALA A 115 -55.06 -6.70 11.22
CA ALA A 115 -55.47 -5.33 11.53
C ALA A 115 -56.75 -4.93 10.80
N LEU A 116 -56.87 -5.26 9.48
CA LEU A 116 -58.09 -5.02 8.74
C LEU A 116 -59.32 -5.79 9.29
N ALA A 117 -59.12 -7.06 9.62
CA ALA A 117 -60.18 -7.87 10.27
C ALA A 117 -60.62 -7.29 11.60
N THR A 118 -59.66 -6.80 12.41
CA THR A 118 -59.97 -6.13 13.68
C THR A 118 -60.72 -4.82 13.47
N THR A 119 -60.38 -4.04 12.40
CA THR A 119 -61.07 -2.81 12.02
C THR A 119 -62.54 -3.11 11.65
N TRP A 120 -62.76 -4.21 10.91
CA TRP A 120 -64.10 -4.67 10.60
C TRP A 120 -64.87 -5.11 11.85
N TRP A 121 -64.23 -5.91 12.71
CA TRP A 121 -64.81 -6.36 13.96
C TRP A 121 -65.18 -5.23 14.92
N ALA A 122 -64.37 -4.17 14.97
CA ALA A 122 -64.64 -2.97 15.77
C ALA A 122 -65.71 -2.04 15.18
N GLY A 123 -66.22 -2.32 13.97
CA GLY A 123 -67.25 -1.50 13.31
C GLY A 123 -66.73 -0.15 12.79
N LEU A 124 -65.43 0.00 12.62
CA LEU A 124 -64.82 1.25 12.17
C LEU A 124 -64.68 1.36 10.65
N LEU A 125 -65.10 0.33 9.90
CA LEU A 125 -65.07 0.38 8.42
C LEU A 125 -66.19 1.29 7.88
N PRO A 126 -65.87 2.19 6.92
CA PRO A 126 -66.86 3.02 6.26
C PRO A 126 -67.94 2.14 5.59
N SER A 127 -69.20 2.59 5.60
CA SER A 127 -70.32 1.87 5.01
C SER A 127 -70.14 1.55 3.51
N LEU A 128 -69.42 2.41 2.80
CA LEU A 128 -69.07 2.18 1.38
C LEU A 128 -68.12 0.95 1.21
N ALA A 129 -67.15 0.76 2.14
CA ALA A 129 -66.24 -0.36 2.07
C ALA A 129 -66.91 -1.69 2.43
N THR A 130 -67.84 -1.70 3.38
CA THR A 130 -68.61 -2.92 3.77
C THR A 130 -69.57 -3.33 2.65
N GLN A 131 -70.19 -2.36 1.95
CA GLN A 131 -71.08 -2.63 0.80
C GLN A 131 -70.32 -3.17 -0.40
N THR A 132 -69.16 -2.57 -0.76
CA THR A 132 -68.32 -3.03 -1.90
C THR A 132 -67.70 -4.39 -1.69
N LEU A 133 -67.36 -4.74 -0.43
CA LEU A 133 -66.77 -6.03 -0.05
C LEU A 133 -67.84 -7.09 0.28
N GLY A 134 -69.12 -6.75 0.29
CA GLY A 134 -70.23 -7.66 0.61
C GLY A 134 -70.16 -8.19 2.04
N LEU A 135 -69.56 -7.45 2.98
CA LEU A 135 -69.39 -7.86 4.36
C LEU A 135 -70.59 -7.50 5.16
N PRO A 136 -71.08 -8.39 6.08
CA PRO A 136 -72.17 -8.06 6.97
C PRO A 136 -71.81 -6.88 7.88
N ALA A 137 -72.79 -6.01 8.13
CA ALA A 137 -72.60 -4.87 9.03
C ALA A 137 -72.27 -5.39 10.44
N SER A 138 -71.09 -5.00 10.94
CA SER A 138 -70.69 -5.34 12.28
C SER A 138 -71.41 -4.41 13.26
N THR A 139 -72.06 -4.99 14.28
CA THR A 139 -72.78 -4.26 15.34
C THR A 139 -71.82 -3.86 16.50
N GLY A 140 -70.55 -3.61 16.17
CA GLY A 140 -69.55 -3.27 17.19
C GLY A 140 -69.79 -1.89 17.81
N ALA A 141 -69.79 -1.84 19.11
CA ALA A 141 -69.95 -0.62 19.93
C ALA A 141 -68.65 0.20 20.03
N GLY A 142 -67.76 0.11 19.01
CA GLY A 142 -66.44 0.74 19.03
C GLY A 142 -65.35 -0.18 19.59
N PRO A 143 -64.06 0.27 19.57
CA PRO A 143 -62.93 -0.55 19.98
C PRO A 143 -62.87 -0.72 21.50
N GLY A 144 -63.19 -1.93 21.99
CA GLY A 144 -63.00 -2.36 23.36
C GLY A 144 -61.58 -2.89 23.65
N PRO A 145 -61.28 -3.29 24.89
CA PRO A 145 -59.93 -3.75 25.27
C PRO A 145 -59.41 -4.94 24.45
N ALA A 146 -60.32 -5.85 24.05
CA ALA A 146 -59.95 -7.00 23.24
C ALA A 146 -59.54 -6.61 21.83
N GLN A 147 -60.22 -5.64 21.20
CA GLN A 147 -59.87 -5.11 19.89
C GLN A 147 -58.54 -4.34 19.91
N TRP A 148 -58.29 -3.57 20.98
CA TRP A 148 -56.99 -2.90 21.16
C TRP A 148 -55.86 -3.92 21.33
N ALA A 149 -56.04 -5.00 22.06
CA ALA A 149 -55.06 -6.08 22.16
C ALA A 149 -54.81 -6.76 20.78
N ALA A 150 -55.89 -6.98 20.01
CA ALA A 150 -55.80 -7.55 18.67
C ALA A 150 -55.04 -6.61 17.69
N TYR A 151 -55.32 -5.30 17.75
CA TYR A 151 -54.56 -4.30 16.98
C TYR A 151 -53.09 -4.28 17.32
N ALA A 152 -52.76 -4.30 18.62
CA ALA A 152 -51.39 -4.34 19.08
C ALA A 152 -50.66 -5.60 18.57
N GLY A 153 -51.32 -6.77 18.67
CA GLY A 153 -50.77 -8.04 18.17
C GLY A 153 -50.58 -8.04 16.66
N ALA A 154 -51.59 -7.63 15.91
CA ALA A 154 -51.52 -7.52 14.46
C ALA A 154 -50.47 -6.50 13.99
N GLY A 155 -50.40 -5.34 14.64
CA GLY A 155 -49.41 -4.30 14.37
C GLY A 155 -48.00 -4.78 14.65
N LEU A 156 -47.75 -5.42 15.78
CA LEU A 156 -46.46 -6.03 16.13
C LEU A 156 -46.06 -7.07 15.10
N LEU A 157 -46.97 -7.96 14.69
CA LEU A 157 -46.73 -8.98 13.69
C LEU A 157 -46.37 -8.34 12.33
N GLY A 158 -47.12 -7.30 11.94
CA GLY A 158 -46.86 -6.54 10.72
C GLY A 158 -45.50 -5.86 10.71
N VAL A 159 -45.17 -5.10 11.76
CA VAL A 159 -43.88 -4.41 11.90
C VAL A 159 -42.73 -5.41 11.95
N PHE A 160 -42.89 -6.52 12.69
CA PHE A 160 -41.86 -7.54 12.78
C PHE A 160 -41.65 -8.28 11.43
N GLY A 161 -42.75 -8.61 10.75
CA GLY A 161 -42.71 -9.25 9.43
C GLY A 161 -42.02 -8.39 8.39
N PHE A 162 -42.49 -7.16 8.17
CA PHE A 162 -41.95 -6.26 7.19
C PHE A 162 -40.60 -5.64 7.61
N GLY A 163 -40.42 -5.31 8.90
CA GLY A 163 -39.19 -4.71 9.42
C GLY A 163 -37.97 -5.63 9.32
N GLY A 164 -38.22 -6.96 9.30
CA GLY A 164 -37.15 -7.95 9.10
C GLY A 164 -36.77 -8.19 7.66
N LEU A 165 -37.51 -7.66 6.66
CA LEU A 165 -37.22 -7.86 5.27
C LEU A 165 -35.93 -7.16 4.88
N ALA A 166 -35.06 -7.89 4.21
CA ALA A 166 -33.76 -7.43 3.78
C ALA A 166 -33.43 -8.00 2.40
N ARG A 167 -32.84 -7.18 1.55
CA ARG A 167 -32.38 -7.61 0.22
C ARG A 167 -30.89 -7.87 0.23
N GLY A 168 -30.50 -9.14 0.16
CA GLY A 168 -29.12 -9.55 -0.06
C GLY A 168 -28.66 -9.20 -1.48
N ARG A 169 -27.49 -8.56 -1.60
CA ARG A 169 -26.85 -8.26 -2.88
C ARG A 169 -25.59 -9.12 -3.04
N THR A 170 -25.33 -9.55 -4.26
CA THR A 170 -24.08 -10.23 -4.63
C THR A 170 -22.87 -9.36 -4.29
N GLY A 171 -21.83 -9.98 -3.72
CA GLY A 171 -20.60 -9.28 -3.36
C GLY A 171 -20.65 -8.49 -2.05
N ARG A 172 -21.75 -8.56 -1.31
CA ARG A 172 -21.87 -7.95 0.02
C ARG A 172 -22.32 -8.99 1.04
N ALA A 173 -21.70 -8.98 2.20
CA ALA A 173 -22.07 -9.79 3.33
C ALA A 173 -22.63 -8.91 4.46
N TRP A 174 -23.51 -9.47 5.28
CA TRP A 174 -24.01 -8.81 6.48
C TRP A 174 -23.55 -9.59 7.69
N VAL A 175 -22.81 -8.93 8.55
CA VAL A 175 -22.38 -9.46 9.84
C VAL A 175 -23.44 -9.07 10.87
N LEU A 176 -23.99 -10.07 11.51
CA LEU A 176 -25.01 -9.92 12.54
C LEU A 176 -24.35 -9.98 13.91
N GLY A 177 -24.52 -8.93 14.70
CA GLY A 177 -24.09 -8.87 16.09
C GLY A 177 -25.26 -8.55 17.00
N LEU A 178 -25.36 -9.18 18.16
CA LEU A 178 -26.35 -8.89 19.16
C LEU A 178 -25.68 -8.79 20.53
N PHE A 179 -25.81 -7.64 21.19
CA PHE A 179 -25.19 -7.37 22.50
C PHE A 179 -23.68 -7.68 22.52
N GLY A 180 -22.94 -7.23 21.52
CA GLY A 180 -21.51 -7.48 21.42
C GLY A 180 -21.10 -8.91 21.02
N ARG A 181 -22.05 -9.83 20.86
CA ARG A 181 -21.79 -11.22 20.45
C ARG A 181 -22.05 -11.41 18.97
N TYR A 182 -21.11 -12.06 18.28
CA TYR A 182 -21.27 -12.48 16.89
C TYR A 182 -22.35 -13.57 16.76
N ARG A 183 -23.33 -13.36 15.86
CA ARG A 183 -24.44 -14.29 15.60
C ARG A 183 -24.36 -15.00 14.27
N GLY A 184 -23.50 -14.54 13.38
CA GLY A 184 -23.27 -15.13 12.07
C GLY A 184 -23.25 -14.11 10.95
N THR A 185 -22.90 -14.60 9.76
CA THR A 185 -22.78 -13.78 8.53
C THR A 185 -23.80 -14.26 7.48
N VAL A 186 -24.45 -13.33 6.82
CA VAL A 186 -25.38 -13.58 5.72
C VAL A 186 -24.69 -13.24 4.40
N ARG A 187 -24.42 -14.26 3.58
CA ARG A 187 -23.91 -14.11 2.21
C ARG A 187 -24.95 -14.42 1.13
N ARG A 188 -26.15 -14.85 1.54
CA ARG A 188 -27.22 -15.21 0.61
C ARG A 188 -27.73 -13.98 -0.12
N THR A 189 -28.04 -14.15 -1.38
CA THR A 189 -28.65 -13.15 -2.27
C THR A 189 -30.15 -13.33 -2.33
N GLY A 190 -30.88 -12.27 -2.67
CA GLY A 190 -32.34 -12.29 -2.78
C GLY A 190 -33.03 -11.66 -1.59
N LEU A 191 -34.34 -11.90 -1.48
CA LEU A 191 -35.15 -11.41 -0.38
C LEU A 191 -35.02 -12.36 0.81
N LEU A 192 -34.58 -11.84 1.93
CA LEU A 192 -34.32 -12.57 3.17
C LEU A 192 -35.07 -11.90 4.32
N TRP A 193 -35.48 -12.68 5.27
CA TRP A 193 -35.95 -12.15 6.52
C TRP A 193 -34.90 -12.34 7.62
N VAL A 194 -34.50 -11.24 8.21
CA VAL A 194 -33.52 -11.19 9.30
C VAL A 194 -34.19 -10.49 10.47
N ASN A 195 -34.05 -11.03 11.70
CA ASN A 195 -34.60 -10.41 12.87
C ASN A 195 -34.30 -8.91 12.95
N PRO A 196 -35.30 -8.01 12.97
CA PRO A 196 -35.10 -6.56 12.93
C PRO A 196 -34.39 -6.03 14.19
N LEU A 197 -34.40 -6.75 15.29
CA LEU A 197 -33.73 -6.38 16.55
C LEU A 197 -32.21 -6.59 16.51
N VAL A 198 -31.66 -7.26 15.46
CA VAL A 198 -30.26 -7.57 15.36
C VAL A 198 -29.56 -6.50 14.50
N PRO A 199 -28.64 -5.71 15.06
CA PRO A 199 -27.84 -4.77 14.30
C PRO A 199 -27.02 -5.51 13.24
N ARG A 200 -26.95 -4.89 12.05
CA ARG A 200 -26.31 -5.44 10.85
C ARG A 200 -25.22 -4.50 10.37
N ARG A 201 -24.01 -5.01 10.23
CA ARG A 201 -22.91 -4.31 9.59
C ARG A 201 -22.68 -4.89 8.19
N ARG A 202 -22.51 -4.03 7.19
CA ARG A 202 -22.27 -4.43 5.81
C ARG A 202 -20.77 -4.48 5.54
N VAL A 203 -20.32 -5.56 4.92
CA VAL A 203 -18.94 -5.75 4.49
C VAL A 203 -18.94 -6.07 2.99
N ASP A 204 -18.04 -5.46 2.24
CA ASP A 204 -17.81 -5.79 0.84
C ASP A 204 -16.84 -6.97 0.76
N VAL A 205 -17.29 -8.07 0.13
CA VAL A 205 -16.50 -9.31 0.00
C VAL A 205 -16.01 -9.52 -1.44
N ARG A 206 -16.15 -8.52 -2.29
CA ARG A 206 -15.65 -8.55 -3.66
C ARG A 206 -14.14 -8.41 -3.67
N LEU A 207 -13.55 -8.80 -4.79
CA LEU A 207 -12.17 -8.50 -5.07
C LEU A 207 -12.00 -6.98 -5.15
N ARG A 208 -11.06 -6.45 -4.39
CA ARG A 208 -10.72 -5.03 -4.35
C ARG A 208 -9.26 -4.86 -4.72
N HIS A 209 -8.95 -3.75 -5.29
CA HIS A 209 -7.58 -3.32 -5.51
C HIS A 209 -7.35 -1.98 -4.83
N TRP A 210 -6.16 -1.82 -4.31
CA TRP A 210 -5.71 -0.58 -3.71
C TRP A 210 -4.32 -0.26 -4.24
N ARG A 211 -4.12 0.98 -4.64
CA ARG A 211 -2.82 1.51 -5.03
C ARG A 211 -2.31 2.39 -3.90
N SER A 212 -1.12 2.09 -3.40
CA SER A 212 -0.51 2.87 -2.32
C SER A 212 -0.04 4.23 -2.81
N GLU A 213 0.14 5.14 -1.88
CA GLU A 213 1.03 6.28 -2.05
C GLU A 213 2.48 5.77 -2.12
N ALA A 214 3.42 6.68 -2.38
CA ALA A 214 4.83 6.33 -2.41
C ALA A 214 5.33 6.02 -0.99
N MET A 215 5.59 4.75 -0.71
CA MET A 215 6.07 4.24 0.58
C MET A 215 7.60 4.12 0.58
N PRO A 216 8.26 4.33 1.73
CA PRO A 216 9.69 4.13 1.85
C PRO A 216 10.06 2.65 1.71
N ALA A 217 11.11 2.37 0.97
CA ALA A 217 11.68 1.03 0.80
C ALA A 217 13.21 1.16 0.65
N ALA A 218 13.89 0.03 0.59
CA ALA A 218 15.33 -0.03 0.37
C ALA A 218 15.67 -0.93 -0.83
N ASP A 219 16.71 -0.52 -1.55
CA ASP A 219 17.39 -1.35 -2.55
C ASP A 219 18.24 -2.45 -1.86
N PRO A 220 18.63 -3.54 -2.53
CA PRO A 220 19.63 -4.49 -2.03
C PRO A 220 20.93 -3.83 -1.54
N ASP A 221 21.32 -2.72 -2.10
CA ASP A 221 22.48 -1.92 -1.68
C ASP A 221 22.20 -1.00 -0.47
N GLY A 222 21.00 -1.03 0.09
CA GLY A 222 20.58 -0.18 1.21
C GLY A 222 20.23 1.26 0.84
N MET A 223 20.12 1.58 -0.44
CA MET A 223 19.72 2.91 -0.88
C MET A 223 18.22 3.15 -0.68
N ALA A 224 17.87 4.35 -0.25
CA ALA A 224 16.48 4.74 -0.03
C ALA A 224 15.70 4.84 -1.34
N LEU A 225 14.57 4.12 -1.39
CA LEU A 225 13.63 4.11 -2.51
C LEU A 225 12.26 4.62 -2.07
N ARG A 226 11.48 5.08 -3.04
CA ARG A 226 10.05 5.33 -2.92
C ARG A 226 9.31 4.36 -3.84
N VAL A 227 8.48 3.52 -3.25
CA VAL A 227 7.79 2.45 -3.97
C VAL A 227 6.28 2.65 -3.89
N THR A 228 5.62 2.65 -5.03
CA THR A 228 4.15 2.57 -5.13
C THR A 228 3.77 1.13 -5.42
N VAL A 229 2.88 0.57 -4.60
CA VAL A 229 2.46 -0.82 -4.69
C VAL A 229 1.00 -0.92 -5.09
N LEU A 230 0.68 -1.90 -5.92
CA LEU A 230 -0.68 -2.31 -6.21
C LEU A 230 -1.00 -3.58 -5.43
N VAL A 231 -2.00 -3.53 -4.58
CA VAL A 231 -2.45 -4.66 -3.76
C VAL A 231 -3.82 -5.12 -4.24
N VAL A 232 -3.96 -6.42 -4.48
CA VAL A 232 -5.25 -7.05 -4.85
C VAL A 232 -5.64 -8.00 -3.73
N TRP A 233 -6.82 -7.78 -3.14
CA TRP A 233 -7.24 -8.49 -1.95
C TRP A 233 -8.77 -8.61 -1.86
N ARG A 234 -9.25 -9.48 -0.97
CA ARG A 234 -10.67 -9.58 -0.59
C ARG A 234 -10.83 -9.99 0.87
N VAL A 235 -12.00 -9.71 1.43
CA VAL A 235 -12.38 -10.23 2.74
C VAL A 235 -12.87 -11.67 2.59
N ARG A 236 -12.14 -12.63 3.16
CA ARG A 236 -12.49 -14.05 3.19
C ARG A 236 -13.35 -14.38 4.40
N ASP A 237 -12.93 -13.93 5.59
CA ASP A 237 -13.66 -14.10 6.84
C ASP A 237 -14.10 -12.74 7.35
N THR A 238 -15.42 -12.48 7.22
CA THR A 238 -16.01 -11.19 7.59
C THR A 238 -16.10 -10.99 9.11
N ALA A 239 -16.13 -12.09 9.88
CA ALA A 239 -16.18 -12.01 11.33
C ALA A 239 -14.83 -11.51 11.87
N ARG A 240 -13.73 -12.10 11.43
CA ARG A 240 -12.38 -11.68 11.81
C ARG A 240 -12.04 -10.29 11.32
N ALA A 241 -12.38 -9.98 10.08
CA ALA A 241 -12.07 -8.69 9.48
C ALA A 241 -12.83 -7.51 10.09
N LEU A 242 -14.00 -7.74 10.71
CA LEU A 242 -14.83 -6.68 11.26
C LEU A 242 -14.83 -6.63 12.79
N LEU A 243 -14.60 -7.75 13.46
CA LEU A 243 -14.69 -7.86 14.92
C LEU A 243 -13.32 -8.16 15.55
N GLY A 244 -12.35 -8.65 14.79
CA GLY A 244 -11.01 -8.94 15.28
C GLY A 244 -10.09 -7.73 15.26
N ILE A 245 -10.39 -6.74 14.40
CA ILE A 245 -9.63 -5.49 14.29
C ILE A 245 -10.58 -4.32 13.97
N ASP A 246 -10.15 -3.11 14.29
CA ASP A 246 -10.95 -1.91 14.06
C ASP A 246 -11.12 -1.61 12.57
N ASP A 247 -10.01 -1.59 11.81
CA ASP A 247 -10.02 -1.35 10.37
C ASP A 247 -9.04 -2.26 9.64
N HIS A 248 -9.59 -3.19 8.88
CA HIS A 248 -8.81 -4.14 8.09
C HIS A 248 -8.09 -3.51 6.89
N GLU A 249 -8.56 -2.35 6.40
CA GLU A 249 -7.88 -1.64 5.31
C GLU A 249 -6.61 -0.94 5.81
N THR A 250 -6.69 -0.26 6.94
CA THR A 250 -5.54 0.35 7.60
C THR A 250 -4.53 -0.70 8.02
N TYR A 251 -4.97 -1.81 8.63
CA TYR A 251 -4.11 -2.92 8.99
C TYR A 251 -3.36 -3.49 7.77
N LEU A 252 -4.05 -3.67 6.64
CA LEU A 252 -3.42 -4.15 5.41
C LEU A 252 -2.34 -3.18 4.90
N ARG A 253 -2.55 -1.87 5.02
CA ARG A 253 -1.55 -0.86 4.66
C ARG A 253 -0.29 -0.99 5.51
N GLU A 254 -0.46 -1.11 6.81
CA GLU A 254 0.66 -1.29 7.75
C GLU A 254 1.41 -2.60 7.49
N CYS A 255 0.72 -3.70 7.15
CA CYS A 255 1.35 -4.95 6.75
C CYS A 255 2.19 -4.80 5.48
N VAL A 256 1.69 -4.06 4.48
CA VAL A 256 2.43 -3.79 3.24
C VAL A 256 3.67 -2.94 3.50
N GLU A 257 3.56 -1.90 4.31
CA GLU A 257 4.68 -1.04 4.70
C GLU A 257 5.75 -1.84 5.46
N ALA A 258 5.32 -2.65 6.43
CA ALA A 258 6.21 -3.53 7.18
C ALA A 258 6.88 -4.60 6.30
N ALA A 259 6.20 -5.09 5.26
CA ALA A 259 6.77 -6.03 4.30
C ALA A 259 7.80 -5.35 3.38
N LEU A 260 7.53 -4.12 2.92
CA LEU A 260 8.47 -3.31 2.13
C LEU A 260 9.76 -3.00 2.89
N ALA A 261 9.69 -2.81 4.19
CA ALA A 261 10.88 -2.60 5.02
C ALA A 261 11.77 -3.84 5.14
N ARG A 262 11.26 -5.03 4.80
CA ARG A 262 12.00 -6.31 4.93
C ARG A 262 12.46 -6.89 3.59
N VAL A 263 11.74 -6.57 2.52
CA VAL A 263 12.02 -7.10 1.18
C VAL A 263 12.72 -6.02 0.38
N PRO A 264 13.98 -6.25 -0.03
CA PRO A 264 14.66 -5.31 -0.91
C PRO A 264 13.96 -5.29 -2.26
N VAL A 265 13.79 -4.10 -2.81
CA VAL A 265 13.12 -3.88 -4.09
C VAL A 265 14.13 -3.30 -5.09
N GLU A 266 14.27 -3.95 -6.24
CA GLU A 266 15.14 -3.41 -7.30
C GLU A 266 14.46 -2.25 -8.03
N PRO A 267 15.19 -1.14 -8.29
CA PRO A 267 14.65 -0.01 -9.05
C PRO A 267 14.34 -0.41 -10.49
N THR A 268 13.31 0.21 -11.07
CA THR A 268 12.85 -0.04 -12.44
C THR A 268 14.00 0.24 -13.45
N GLY A 269 14.56 -0.81 -14.02
CA GLY A 269 15.74 -0.75 -14.91
C GLY A 269 16.72 -1.89 -14.69
N GLY A 270 16.52 -2.68 -13.62
CA GLY A 270 17.15 -3.98 -13.43
C GLY A 270 16.48 -5.06 -14.30
N THR A 271 16.97 -6.27 -14.22
CA THR A 271 16.41 -7.45 -14.91
C THR A 271 14.93 -7.61 -14.54
N ARG A 272 14.07 -7.82 -15.53
CA ARG A 272 12.61 -8.05 -15.32
C ARG A 272 12.31 -9.12 -14.26
N GLY A 273 13.26 -10.01 -13.98
CA GLY A 273 13.16 -11.04 -12.94
C GLY A 273 13.19 -10.52 -11.50
N GLY A 274 13.90 -9.42 -11.22
CA GLY A 274 14.04 -8.89 -9.86
C GLY A 274 12.75 -8.30 -9.29
N THR A 275 12.02 -7.56 -10.11
CA THR A 275 10.74 -6.95 -9.68
C THR A 275 9.64 -7.99 -9.46
N THR A 276 9.61 -9.07 -10.24
CA THR A 276 8.65 -10.18 -10.05
C THR A 276 8.97 -10.97 -8.78
N ALA A 277 10.23 -11.29 -8.53
CA ALA A 277 10.67 -11.98 -7.32
C ALA A 277 10.35 -11.18 -6.04
N ALA A 278 10.59 -9.87 -6.06
CA ALA A 278 10.21 -8.98 -4.98
C ALA A 278 8.69 -8.94 -4.76
N GLY A 279 7.90 -8.87 -5.83
CA GLY A 279 6.44 -8.92 -5.78
C GLY A 279 5.92 -10.23 -5.17
N ASP A 280 6.50 -11.37 -5.54
CA ASP A 280 6.13 -12.68 -4.98
C ASP A 280 6.52 -12.80 -3.49
N ALA A 281 7.67 -12.27 -3.11
CA ALA A 281 8.10 -12.23 -1.71
C ALA A 281 7.19 -11.34 -0.87
N LEU A 282 6.86 -10.14 -1.35
CA LEU A 282 5.91 -9.23 -0.71
C LEU A 282 4.53 -9.87 -0.58
N THR A 283 4.03 -10.49 -1.65
CA THR A 283 2.73 -11.17 -1.64
C THR A 283 2.68 -12.25 -0.58
N ARG A 284 3.71 -13.09 -0.46
CA ARG A 284 3.77 -14.14 0.56
C ARG A 284 3.79 -13.59 1.98
N LEU A 285 4.59 -12.55 2.25
CA LEU A 285 4.68 -11.94 3.58
C LEU A 285 3.36 -11.29 3.98
N VAL A 286 2.80 -10.46 3.12
CA VAL A 286 1.54 -9.76 3.39
C VAL A 286 0.39 -10.75 3.52
N ALA A 287 0.33 -11.78 2.68
CA ALA A 287 -0.69 -12.82 2.77
C ALA A 287 -0.61 -13.60 4.10
N GLN A 288 0.60 -13.90 4.59
CA GLN A 288 0.79 -14.55 5.89
C GLN A 288 0.35 -13.67 7.06
N GLU A 289 0.63 -12.38 7.02
CA GLU A 289 0.26 -11.43 8.07
C GLU A 289 -1.24 -11.06 8.03
N ALA A 290 -1.86 -11.00 6.84
CA ALA A 290 -3.28 -10.68 6.65
C ALA A 290 -4.23 -11.87 6.86
N ALA A 291 -3.75 -13.11 6.69
CA ALA A 291 -4.59 -14.30 6.81
C ALA A 291 -5.27 -14.48 8.18
N PRO A 292 -4.61 -14.26 9.33
CA PRO A 292 -5.25 -14.35 10.64
C PRO A 292 -6.43 -13.38 10.81
N VAL A 293 -6.34 -12.22 10.17
CA VAL A 293 -7.36 -11.15 10.20
C VAL A 293 -8.54 -11.45 9.28
N GLY A 294 -8.48 -12.54 8.50
CA GLY A 294 -9.54 -12.90 7.57
C GLY A 294 -9.49 -12.17 6.24
N VAL A 295 -8.38 -11.52 5.92
CA VAL A 295 -8.11 -10.90 4.63
C VAL A 295 -7.28 -11.85 3.77
N GLU A 296 -7.73 -12.10 2.55
CA GLU A 296 -7.01 -12.90 1.55
C GLU A 296 -6.37 -11.96 0.52
N VAL A 297 -5.06 -11.99 0.47
CA VAL A 297 -4.25 -11.19 -0.46
C VAL A 297 -3.83 -12.07 -1.63
N PHE A 298 -4.12 -11.61 -2.85
CA PHE A 298 -3.81 -12.33 -4.08
C PHE A 298 -2.48 -11.89 -4.67
N SER A 299 -2.21 -10.59 -4.63
CA SER A 299 -1.05 -10.02 -5.28
C SER A 299 -0.67 -8.70 -4.63
N VAL A 300 0.63 -8.51 -4.41
CA VAL A 300 1.27 -7.27 -3.99
C VAL A 300 2.40 -6.99 -4.96
N GLN A 301 2.18 -6.05 -5.88
CA GLN A 301 3.12 -5.77 -6.96
C GLN A 301 3.67 -4.35 -6.85
N PRO A 302 4.99 -4.16 -6.84
CA PRO A 302 5.58 -2.85 -6.99
C PRO A 302 5.33 -2.35 -8.42
N VAL A 303 4.63 -1.23 -8.55
CA VAL A 303 4.25 -0.64 -9.86
C VAL A 303 5.21 0.47 -10.25
N ARG A 304 5.68 1.25 -9.28
CA ARG A 304 6.59 2.36 -9.48
C ARG A 304 7.65 2.31 -8.40
N VAL A 305 8.90 2.28 -8.82
CA VAL A 305 10.06 2.26 -7.95
C VAL A 305 10.98 3.40 -8.36
N GLU A 306 11.18 4.35 -7.49
CA GLU A 306 11.99 5.54 -7.73
C GLU A 306 12.98 5.70 -6.57
N TYR A 307 14.16 6.24 -6.87
CA TYR A 307 15.08 6.63 -5.80
C TYR A 307 14.50 7.81 -5.00
N ALA A 308 14.72 7.80 -3.71
CA ALA A 308 14.36 8.94 -2.88
C ALA A 308 15.07 10.22 -3.40
N PRO A 309 14.42 11.39 -3.39
CA PRO A 309 14.95 12.61 -4.00
C PRO A 309 16.33 13.00 -3.45
N GLU A 310 16.62 12.63 -2.21
CA GLU A 310 17.89 12.93 -1.53
C GLU A 310 19.07 12.18 -2.18
N VAL A 311 18.84 10.97 -2.69
CA VAL A 311 19.88 10.13 -3.29
C VAL A 311 19.81 10.06 -4.81
N ALA A 312 18.68 10.44 -5.40
CA ALA A 312 18.43 10.34 -6.85
C ALA A 312 19.50 11.04 -7.70
N ALA A 313 19.89 12.25 -7.31
CA ALA A 313 20.90 13.03 -8.01
C ALA A 313 22.30 12.37 -7.96
N ALA A 314 22.66 11.77 -6.83
CA ALA A 314 23.95 11.09 -6.65
C ALA A 314 24.00 9.80 -7.47
N VAL A 315 22.91 9.01 -7.42
CA VAL A 315 22.78 7.77 -8.21
C VAL A 315 22.82 8.07 -9.72
N HIS A 316 22.13 9.14 -10.14
CA HIS A 316 22.12 9.55 -11.54
C HIS A 316 23.52 9.92 -12.03
N ARG A 317 24.26 10.73 -11.26
CA ARG A 317 25.66 11.09 -11.59
C ARG A 317 26.56 9.86 -11.66
N ARG A 318 26.44 8.93 -10.70
CA ARG A 318 27.19 7.66 -10.72
C ARG A 318 26.87 6.82 -11.95
N ARG A 319 25.59 6.78 -12.36
CA ARG A 319 25.12 6.02 -13.52
C ARG A 319 25.68 6.63 -14.83
N ILE A 320 25.65 7.96 -14.95
CA ILE A 320 26.27 8.67 -16.09
C ILE A 320 27.75 8.35 -16.14
N ALA A 321 28.49 8.53 -15.06
CA ALA A 321 29.91 8.24 -15.01
C ALA A 321 30.26 6.78 -15.37
N ALA A 322 29.43 5.83 -14.95
CA ALA A 322 29.59 4.42 -15.30
C ALA A 322 29.33 4.15 -16.79
N LEU A 323 28.33 4.82 -17.38
CA LEU A 323 28.04 4.74 -18.81
C LEU A 323 29.19 5.36 -19.64
N ASP A 324 29.69 6.52 -19.23
CA ASP A 324 30.83 7.19 -19.88
C ASP A 324 32.09 6.33 -19.80
N ALA A 325 32.35 5.68 -18.67
CA ALA A 325 33.46 4.76 -18.51
C ALA A 325 33.31 3.54 -19.44
N LYS A 326 32.11 2.96 -19.50
CA LYS A 326 31.80 1.83 -20.40
C LYS A 326 31.91 2.21 -21.86
N GLN A 327 31.45 3.41 -22.23
CA GLN A 327 31.58 3.92 -23.60
C GLN A 327 33.03 4.14 -23.98
N ARG A 328 33.84 4.75 -23.10
CA ARG A 328 35.29 4.90 -23.31
C ARG A 328 36.00 3.56 -23.47
N ALA A 329 35.69 2.59 -22.63
CA ALA A 329 36.26 1.24 -22.76
C ALA A 329 35.89 0.59 -24.10
N ALA A 330 34.61 0.69 -24.52
CA ALA A 330 34.18 0.16 -25.81
C ALA A 330 34.85 0.86 -27.00
N LEU A 331 35.05 2.17 -26.94
CA LEU A 331 35.77 2.92 -27.96
C LEU A 331 37.23 2.49 -28.03
N LEU A 332 37.92 2.33 -26.90
CA LEU A 332 39.31 1.87 -26.87
C LEU A 332 39.44 0.45 -27.42
N SER A 333 38.54 -0.47 -27.04
CA SER A 333 38.51 -1.82 -27.60
C SER A 333 38.32 -1.79 -29.12
N GLY A 334 37.35 -0.99 -29.62
CA GLY A 334 37.11 -0.85 -31.05
C GLY A 334 38.30 -0.23 -31.83
N VAL A 335 39.07 0.68 -31.20
CA VAL A 335 40.29 1.22 -31.78
C VAL A 335 41.37 0.15 -31.89
N VAL A 336 41.57 -0.64 -30.81
CA VAL A 336 42.54 -1.74 -30.80
C VAL A 336 42.21 -2.76 -31.88
N ASP A 337 40.96 -3.20 -31.95
CA ASP A 337 40.48 -4.17 -32.94
C ASP A 337 40.70 -3.63 -34.40
N SER A 338 40.39 -2.34 -34.61
CA SER A 338 40.58 -1.68 -35.92
C SER A 338 42.06 -1.58 -36.33
N VAL A 339 42.95 -1.30 -35.38
CA VAL A 339 44.37 -1.26 -35.59
C VAL A 339 44.92 -2.66 -35.91
N GLU A 340 44.52 -3.67 -35.17
CA GLU A 340 44.91 -5.06 -35.36
C GLU A 340 44.46 -5.57 -36.74
N ASP A 341 43.22 -5.30 -37.14
CA ASP A 341 42.69 -5.66 -38.45
C ASP A 341 43.45 -4.95 -39.58
N THR A 342 43.78 -3.66 -39.38
CA THR A 342 44.56 -2.87 -40.37
C THR A 342 45.95 -3.44 -40.52
N VAL A 343 46.69 -3.70 -39.46
CA VAL A 343 48.02 -4.29 -39.47
C VAL A 343 48.01 -5.67 -40.12
N THR A 344 47.02 -6.50 -39.77
CA THR A 344 46.86 -7.83 -40.37
C THR A 344 46.62 -7.75 -41.89
N ARG A 345 45.76 -6.85 -42.34
CA ARG A 345 45.51 -6.65 -43.79
C ARG A 345 46.72 -6.18 -44.55
N LEU A 346 47.51 -5.27 -43.96
CA LEU A 346 48.75 -4.80 -44.58
C LEU A 346 49.81 -5.91 -44.76
N THR A 347 49.92 -6.77 -43.71
CA THR A 347 50.84 -7.92 -43.73
C THR A 347 50.37 -8.99 -44.72
N VAL A 348 49.09 -9.35 -44.76
CA VAL A 348 48.53 -10.38 -45.66
C VAL A 348 48.66 -9.94 -47.15
N ARG A 349 48.52 -8.64 -47.42
CA ARG A 349 48.68 -8.11 -48.80
C ARG A 349 50.12 -7.93 -49.24
N GLY A 350 51.08 -8.22 -48.35
CA GLY A 350 52.54 -8.07 -48.70
C GLY A 350 52.94 -6.64 -48.89
N LEU A 351 52.17 -5.65 -48.44
CA LEU A 351 52.49 -4.24 -48.63
C LEU A 351 53.57 -3.77 -47.68
N VAL A 352 53.80 -4.48 -46.59
CA VAL A 352 54.81 -4.14 -45.58
C VAL A 352 55.34 -5.46 -44.98
N GLU A 353 56.62 -5.68 -45.06
CA GLU A 353 57.37 -6.72 -44.34
C GLU A 353 57.87 -6.07 -43.04
N LEU A 354 57.23 -6.34 -41.93
CA LEU A 354 57.57 -5.75 -40.64
C LEU A 354 58.24 -6.76 -39.72
N ASP A 355 59.39 -6.35 -39.18
CA ASP A 355 59.99 -7.03 -38.05
C ASP A 355 59.13 -6.80 -36.75
N ASP A 356 59.31 -7.67 -35.77
CA ASP A 356 58.54 -7.62 -34.51
C ASP A 356 58.65 -6.24 -33.82
N TYR A 357 59.74 -5.54 -33.94
CA TYR A 357 59.92 -4.20 -33.38
C TYR A 357 59.15 -3.15 -34.19
N GLU A 358 59.26 -3.17 -35.51
CA GLU A 358 58.55 -2.25 -36.40
C GLU A 358 57.04 -2.42 -36.31
N ARG A 359 56.57 -3.67 -36.15
CA ARG A 359 55.17 -3.97 -35.93
C ARG A 359 54.63 -3.32 -34.64
N LYS A 360 55.38 -3.39 -33.54
CA LYS A 360 55.00 -2.73 -32.26
C LYS A 360 54.99 -1.21 -32.38
N VAL A 361 55.93 -0.62 -33.11
CA VAL A 361 55.98 0.82 -33.37
C VAL A 361 54.76 1.25 -34.21
N LEU A 362 54.44 0.51 -35.28
CA LEU A 362 53.31 0.80 -36.16
C LEU A 362 51.97 0.70 -35.39
N VAL A 363 51.80 -0.34 -34.60
CA VAL A 363 50.60 -0.50 -33.75
C VAL A 363 50.44 0.67 -32.79
N ARG A 364 51.53 1.09 -32.14
CA ARG A 364 51.50 2.23 -31.23
C ARG A 364 51.11 3.53 -31.96
N ASP A 365 51.76 3.80 -33.11
CA ASP A 365 51.57 5.03 -33.86
C ASP A 365 50.14 5.10 -34.48
N LEU A 366 49.63 3.97 -34.98
CA LEU A 366 48.25 3.87 -35.44
C LEU A 366 47.24 4.07 -34.26
N THR A 367 47.49 3.47 -33.11
CA THR A 367 46.66 3.65 -31.95
C THR A 367 46.59 5.12 -31.52
N VAL A 368 47.76 5.80 -31.52
CA VAL A 368 47.81 7.24 -31.20
C VAL A 368 47.06 8.05 -32.26
N ALA A 369 47.28 7.76 -33.57
CA ALA A 369 46.59 8.45 -34.66
C ALA A 369 45.08 8.29 -34.62
N PHE A 370 44.56 7.07 -34.34
CA PHE A 370 43.14 6.81 -34.18
C PHE A 370 42.54 7.49 -32.95
N CYS A 371 43.30 7.57 -31.85
CA CYS A 371 42.85 8.28 -30.64
C CYS A 371 42.87 9.80 -30.81
N SER A 372 43.87 10.36 -31.54
CA SER A 372 43.99 11.81 -31.76
C SER A 372 43.06 12.33 -32.87
N GLY A 373 42.80 11.54 -33.90
CA GLY A 373 41.90 11.93 -35.01
C GLY A 373 40.41 11.99 -34.65
N ARG A 374 40.04 11.50 -33.50
CA ARG A 374 38.64 11.56 -32.97
C ARG A 374 38.38 12.71 -32.00
N GLY A 375 39.38 13.56 -31.76
CA GLY A 375 39.29 14.67 -30.79
C GLY A 375 38.72 15.97 -31.33
N GLU A 376 38.38 16.08 -32.62
CA GLU A 376 37.69 17.26 -33.14
C GLU A 376 36.19 16.95 -33.32
N PRO A 377 35.32 17.54 -32.50
CA PRO A 377 33.90 17.58 -32.81
C PRO A 377 33.68 18.58 -33.93
N VAL A 378 33.09 18.11 -35.02
CA VAL A 378 32.49 18.97 -36.06
C VAL A 378 31.21 19.59 -35.50
#